data_54b401ccc0a92faefddc1b8db349f38e
#
_entry.id   54b401ccc0a92faefddc1b8db349f38e
#
_cell.length_a   1.000
_cell.length_b   1.000
_cell.length_c   1.000
_cell.angle_alpha   90.00
_cell.angle_beta   90.00
_cell.angle_gamma   90.00
#
_symmetry.space_group_name_H-M   'P 1'
#
loop_
_entity.id
_entity.type
_entity.pdbx_description
1 polymer ?
#
loop_
_entity_poly.entity_id
_entity_poly.type
_entity_poly.pdbx_seq_one_letter_code
_entity_poly.pdbx_strand_id
1 'polypeptide(L)'
;KLGYPLTKMETRDISSTSLKRYNTIVMAHGWYGSLDKDQVEDISNWIRQGNTLITVRGGTDWAAKKDLINLKRYKGQAGKDKEDEYQPYEVHPVRRGAGVIGGAIFETKMDLTHPLSYGYDDDILPVFHRGTNIYHTTNNPYATPLKYTASPILSGYIPRGFDTKIANQAALTVHKLGSGRVIAFQDNPNFRGYWYGGTKQFYNAVFFGAEISSRTMEPK
;
A
#
# COMPACT_ATOMS: atom_id res chain seq x y z
N LYS A 1 -14.62 1.35 17.48
CA LYS A 1 -14.83 2.82 17.41
C LYS A 1 -14.04 3.42 18.56
N LEU A 2 -12.87 4.00 18.25
CA LEU A 2 -11.93 4.47 19.29
C LEU A 2 -12.14 5.96 19.66
N GLY A 3 -13.19 6.61 19.09
CA GLY A 3 -13.54 8.00 19.45
C GLY A 3 -12.58 9.08 18.96
N TYR A 4 -11.61 8.76 18.11
CA TYR A 4 -10.73 9.77 17.54
C TYR A 4 -11.48 10.69 16.56
N PRO A 5 -11.19 12.00 16.58
CA PRO A 5 -11.78 12.94 15.63
C PRO A 5 -11.33 12.60 14.20
N LEU A 6 -12.30 12.35 13.34
CA LEU A 6 -12.10 12.03 11.93
C LEU A 6 -12.99 12.91 11.07
N THR A 7 -12.42 13.57 10.08
CA THR A 7 -13.17 14.27 9.05
C THR A 7 -13.14 13.46 7.75
N LYS A 8 -14.32 13.16 7.22
CA LYS A 8 -14.44 12.64 5.86
C LYS A 8 -14.43 13.82 4.91
N MET A 9 -13.54 13.77 3.93
CA MET A 9 -13.43 14.78 2.87
C MET A 9 -13.76 14.13 1.54
N GLU A 10 -14.60 14.76 0.74
CA GLU A 10 -14.82 14.34 -0.64
C GLU A 10 -13.70 14.85 -1.54
N THR A 11 -13.39 14.13 -2.62
CA THR A 11 -12.30 14.51 -3.53
C THR A 11 -12.49 15.91 -4.12
N ARG A 12 -13.72 16.33 -4.36
CA ARG A 12 -14.05 17.69 -4.86
C ARG A 12 -13.72 18.81 -3.87
N ASP A 13 -13.61 18.50 -2.58
CA ASP A 13 -13.37 19.49 -1.52
C ASP A 13 -11.88 19.65 -1.20
N ILE A 14 -11.02 18.91 -1.89
CA ILE A 14 -9.56 19.00 -1.73
C ILE A 14 -9.06 20.29 -2.36
N SER A 15 -8.42 21.11 -1.52
CA SER A 15 -7.76 22.36 -1.90
C SER A 15 -6.66 22.70 -0.91
N SER A 16 -5.74 23.57 -1.27
CA SER A 16 -4.68 24.04 -0.36
C SER A 16 -5.24 24.59 0.96
N THR A 17 -6.39 25.26 0.92
CA THR A 17 -7.05 25.82 2.10
C THR A 17 -7.64 24.72 3.00
N SER A 18 -8.32 23.73 2.41
CA SER A 18 -8.93 22.65 3.19
C SER A 18 -7.87 21.74 3.83
N LEU A 19 -6.76 21.50 3.11
CA LEU A 19 -5.67 20.64 3.58
C LEU A 19 -4.90 21.22 4.77
N LYS A 20 -4.78 22.54 4.89
CA LYS A 20 -4.06 23.21 6.00
C LYS A 20 -4.58 22.86 7.40
N ARG A 21 -5.80 22.33 7.49
CA ARG A 21 -6.43 21.93 8.75
C ARG A 21 -5.96 20.58 9.29
N TYR A 22 -5.20 19.83 8.49
CA TYR A 22 -4.82 18.44 8.80
C TYR A 22 -3.31 18.28 8.69
N ASN A 23 -2.75 17.45 9.54
CA ASN A 23 -1.35 16.99 9.47
C ASN A 23 -1.21 15.56 8.93
N THR A 24 -2.31 14.81 8.92
CA THR A 24 -2.36 13.44 8.42
C THR A 24 -3.61 13.24 7.59
N ILE A 25 -3.44 12.71 6.37
CA ILE A 25 -4.53 12.35 5.47
C ILE A 25 -4.41 10.87 5.13
N VAL A 26 -5.55 10.18 5.10
CA VAL A 26 -5.66 8.78 4.70
C VAL A 26 -6.41 8.68 3.39
N MET A 27 -5.74 8.19 2.35
CA MET A 27 -6.35 7.79 1.09
C MET A 27 -6.60 6.29 1.12
N ALA A 28 -7.82 5.91 1.47
CA ALA A 28 -8.26 4.52 1.53
C ALA A 28 -8.22 3.83 0.14
N HIS A 29 -8.50 2.53 0.11
CA HIS A 29 -8.67 1.84 -1.18
C HIS A 29 -9.86 2.44 -1.95
N GLY A 30 -9.60 3.01 -3.11
CA GLY A 30 -10.58 3.67 -3.96
C GLY A 30 -10.04 4.07 -5.32
N TRP A 31 -10.91 4.72 -6.10
CA TRP A 31 -10.54 5.33 -7.37
C TRP A 31 -10.41 6.84 -7.20
N TYR A 32 -9.26 7.38 -7.60
CA TYR A 32 -8.91 8.79 -7.42
C TYR A 32 -8.64 9.51 -8.76
N GLY A 33 -9.17 8.97 -9.85
CA GLY A 33 -9.00 9.54 -11.20
C GLY A 33 -9.74 10.87 -11.41
N SER A 34 -10.66 11.24 -10.52
CA SER A 34 -11.38 12.52 -10.55
C SER A 34 -10.57 13.69 -10.02
N LEU A 35 -9.45 13.44 -9.32
CA LEU A 35 -8.57 14.50 -8.84
C LEU A 35 -7.87 15.14 -10.04
N ASP A 36 -8.08 16.45 -10.23
CA ASP A 36 -7.44 17.25 -11.26
C ASP A 36 -5.98 17.58 -10.94
N LYS A 37 -5.32 18.32 -11.81
CA LYS A 37 -3.90 18.64 -11.64
C LYS A 37 -3.65 19.56 -10.44
N ASP A 38 -4.51 20.53 -10.23
CA ASP A 38 -4.36 21.52 -9.16
C ASP A 38 -4.53 20.85 -7.80
N GLN A 39 -5.52 19.95 -7.66
CA GLN A 39 -5.73 19.16 -6.47
C GLN A 39 -4.54 18.21 -6.17
N VAL A 40 -3.96 17.60 -7.21
CA VAL A 40 -2.76 16.76 -7.06
C VAL A 40 -1.57 17.60 -6.60
N GLU A 41 -1.41 18.81 -7.15
CA GLU A 41 -0.37 19.74 -6.76
C GLU A 41 -0.58 20.23 -5.31
N ASP A 42 -1.79 20.57 -4.92
CA ASP A 42 -2.14 20.94 -3.55
C ASP A 42 -1.78 19.83 -2.55
N ILE A 43 -2.12 18.57 -2.86
CA ILE A 43 -1.72 17.41 -2.04
C ILE A 43 -0.20 17.30 -1.98
N SER A 44 0.48 17.41 -3.12
CA SER A 44 1.94 17.33 -3.18
C SER A 44 2.61 18.41 -2.33
N ASN A 45 2.15 19.66 -2.46
CA ASN A 45 2.66 20.79 -1.70
C ASN A 45 2.38 20.65 -0.21
N TRP A 46 1.20 20.14 0.17
CA TRP A 46 0.85 19.86 1.54
C TRP A 46 1.78 18.79 2.15
N ILE A 47 2.07 17.70 1.42
CA ILE A 47 3.05 16.69 1.88
C ILE A 47 4.42 17.34 2.04
N ARG A 48 4.89 18.12 1.06
CA ARG A 48 6.23 18.78 1.06
C ARG A 48 6.44 19.69 2.28
N GLN A 49 5.38 20.22 2.85
CA GLN A 49 5.40 21.07 4.05
C GLN A 49 5.61 20.28 5.36
N GLY A 50 5.77 18.96 5.31
CA GLY A 50 6.06 18.13 6.49
C GLY A 50 4.93 17.20 6.92
N ASN A 51 3.82 17.19 6.18
CA ASN A 51 2.65 16.41 6.53
C ASN A 51 2.76 14.93 6.10
N THR A 52 1.86 14.10 6.62
CA THR A 52 1.85 12.64 6.39
C THR A 52 0.66 12.25 5.53
N LEU A 53 0.92 11.66 4.37
CA LEU A 53 -0.07 10.97 3.56
C LEU A 53 0.03 9.46 3.82
N ILE A 54 -1.07 8.83 4.20
CA ILE A 54 -1.19 7.38 4.32
C ILE A 54 -2.03 6.89 3.15
N THR A 55 -1.50 5.98 2.35
CA THR A 55 -2.21 5.42 1.20
C THR A 55 -2.43 3.92 1.38
N VAL A 56 -3.57 3.42 0.90
CA VAL A 56 -3.94 2.01 0.96
C VAL A 56 -4.35 1.53 -0.43
N ARG A 57 -3.67 0.51 -0.95
CA ARG A 57 -3.98 -0.16 -2.23
C ARG A 57 -4.20 0.82 -3.41
N GLY A 58 -5.45 1.05 -3.82
CA GLY A 58 -5.77 1.98 -4.93
C GLY A 58 -5.24 3.40 -4.69
N GLY A 59 -5.19 3.86 -3.44
CA GLY A 59 -4.52 5.12 -3.07
C GLY A 59 -3.02 5.05 -3.31
N THR A 60 -2.38 3.92 -3.02
CA THR A 60 -0.95 3.68 -3.30
C THR A 60 -0.67 3.64 -4.79
N ASP A 61 -1.50 2.91 -5.56
CA ASP A 61 -1.42 2.91 -7.03
C ASP A 61 -1.53 4.33 -7.63
N TRP A 62 -2.45 5.12 -7.09
CA TRP A 62 -2.64 6.50 -7.50
C TRP A 62 -1.43 7.38 -7.17
N ALA A 63 -0.91 7.29 -5.95
CA ALA A 63 0.25 8.07 -5.53
C ALA A 63 1.50 7.75 -6.39
N ALA A 64 1.70 6.48 -6.75
CA ALA A 64 2.76 6.07 -7.66
C ALA A 64 2.57 6.62 -9.08
N LYS A 65 1.33 6.57 -9.62
CA LYS A 65 0.98 7.11 -10.94
C LYS A 65 1.10 8.64 -11.03
N LYS A 66 0.85 9.33 -9.92
CA LYS A 66 0.97 10.79 -9.82
C LYS A 66 2.37 11.25 -9.40
N ASP A 67 3.31 10.32 -9.39
CA ASP A 67 4.72 10.60 -9.09
C ASP A 67 4.92 11.28 -7.73
N LEU A 68 4.07 10.94 -6.74
CA LEU A 68 4.24 11.36 -5.36
C LEU A 68 5.22 10.46 -4.59
N ILE A 69 5.42 9.23 -5.07
CA ILE A 69 6.30 8.22 -4.49
C ILE A 69 7.12 7.50 -5.57
N ASN A 70 8.35 7.13 -5.23
CA ASN A 70 9.19 6.29 -6.09
C ASN A 70 8.92 4.82 -5.80
N LEU A 71 7.77 4.33 -6.22
CA LEU A 71 7.37 2.94 -6.03
C LEU A 71 7.24 2.21 -7.36
N LYS A 72 8.11 1.23 -7.58
CA LYS A 72 8.15 0.46 -8.83
C LYS A 72 7.27 -0.76 -8.74
N ARG A 73 6.29 -0.83 -9.63
CA ARG A 73 5.46 -2.02 -9.77
C ARG A 73 6.23 -3.13 -10.47
N TYR A 74 6.10 -4.35 -9.98
CA TYR A 74 6.62 -5.53 -10.64
C TYR A 74 5.93 -5.72 -12.00
N LYS A 75 6.71 -5.73 -13.08
CA LYS A 75 6.20 -5.85 -14.46
C LYS A 75 6.06 -7.29 -14.93
N GLY A 76 6.23 -8.27 -14.06
CA GLY A 76 6.01 -9.68 -14.39
C GLY A 76 4.53 -9.94 -14.64
N GLN A 77 4.21 -10.54 -15.78
CA GLN A 77 2.84 -10.98 -16.06
C GLN A 77 2.52 -12.14 -15.11
N ALA A 78 1.58 -11.94 -14.17
CA ALA A 78 0.95 -13.06 -13.51
C ALA A 78 0.10 -13.79 -14.58
N GLY A 79 0.48 -15.01 -14.91
CA GLY A 79 -0.39 -15.94 -15.63
C GLY A 79 -0.70 -15.63 -17.09
N LYS A 80 0.15 -14.91 -17.81
CA LYS A 80 0.16 -15.04 -19.26
C LYS A 80 1.08 -16.21 -19.62
N ASP A 81 0.55 -17.41 -19.51
CA ASP A 81 0.99 -18.48 -20.39
C ASP A 81 0.83 -17.94 -21.82
N LYS A 82 1.78 -18.26 -22.72
CA LYS A 82 1.66 -17.89 -24.13
C LYS A 82 0.23 -18.17 -24.55
N GLU A 83 -0.48 -17.15 -25.07
CA GLU A 83 -1.81 -17.32 -25.63
C GLU A 83 -1.67 -18.32 -26.78
N ASP A 84 -2.06 -19.55 -26.52
CA ASP A 84 -2.22 -20.55 -27.57
C ASP A 84 -3.35 -20.13 -28.50
N GLU A 85 -3.18 -20.36 -29.78
CA GLU A 85 -3.81 -19.75 -30.93
C GLU A 85 -5.34 -19.77 -30.96
N TYR A 86 -6.00 -20.62 -30.22
CA TYR A 86 -7.47 -20.68 -30.18
C TYR A 86 -7.96 -21.20 -28.84
N GLN A 87 -8.88 -20.47 -28.22
CA GLN A 87 -9.48 -20.86 -26.96
C GLN A 87 -11.01 -20.90 -27.10
N PRO A 88 -11.68 -21.98 -26.70
CA PRO A 88 -13.13 -22.01 -26.62
C PRO A 88 -13.65 -20.89 -25.72
N TYR A 89 -14.71 -20.21 -26.15
CA TYR A 89 -15.32 -19.11 -25.39
C TYR A 89 -15.69 -19.49 -23.94
N GLU A 90 -16.13 -20.74 -23.74
CA GLU A 90 -16.54 -21.28 -22.44
C GLU A 90 -15.42 -21.29 -21.39
N VAL A 91 -14.14 -21.35 -21.81
CA VAL A 91 -13.00 -21.36 -20.87
C VAL A 91 -12.59 -19.95 -20.41
N HIS A 92 -13.10 -18.88 -21.06
CA HIS A 92 -12.75 -17.51 -20.73
C HIS A 92 -13.04 -17.12 -19.27
N PRO A 93 -14.23 -17.42 -18.67
CA PRO A 93 -14.50 -17.11 -17.27
C PRO A 93 -13.58 -17.85 -16.31
N VAL A 94 -13.26 -19.11 -16.60
CA VAL A 94 -12.37 -19.95 -15.78
C VAL A 94 -10.95 -19.40 -15.79
N ARG A 95 -10.42 -19.09 -16.97
CA ARG A 95 -9.07 -18.49 -17.12
C ARG A 95 -8.98 -17.13 -16.42
N ARG A 96 -9.99 -16.29 -16.60
CA ARG A 96 -10.05 -15.01 -15.92
C ARG A 96 -10.06 -15.19 -14.39
N GLY A 97 -10.85 -16.12 -13.88
CA GLY A 97 -10.92 -16.47 -12.46
C GLY A 97 -9.57 -17.00 -11.95
N ALA A 98 -8.91 -17.86 -12.72
CA ALA A 98 -7.61 -18.43 -12.37
C ALA A 98 -6.48 -17.38 -12.26
N GLY A 99 -6.63 -16.23 -12.93
CA GLY A 99 -5.67 -15.12 -12.88
C GLY A 99 -5.90 -14.12 -11.74
N VAL A 100 -6.92 -14.32 -10.87
CA VAL A 100 -7.32 -13.34 -9.88
C VAL A 100 -7.17 -13.89 -8.46
N ILE A 101 -6.62 -13.06 -7.56
CA ILE A 101 -6.65 -13.32 -6.12
C ILE A 101 -7.85 -12.59 -5.53
N GLY A 102 -8.91 -13.34 -5.23
CA GLY A 102 -10.12 -12.82 -4.56
C GLY A 102 -9.89 -12.48 -3.09
N GLY A 103 -8.91 -13.15 -2.49
CA GLY A 103 -8.41 -12.97 -1.13
C GLY A 103 -7.58 -14.17 -0.73
N ALA A 104 -6.37 -13.89 -0.22
CA ALA A 104 -5.45 -14.87 0.32
C ALA A 104 -4.70 -14.27 1.50
N ILE A 105 -4.22 -15.10 2.41
CA ILE A 105 -3.43 -14.69 3.57
C ILE A 105 -1.98 -14.97 3.28
N PHE A 106 -1.17 -13.93 3.39
CA PHE A 106 0.26 -13.98 3.18
C PHE A 106 1.00 -13.66 4.47
N GLU A 107 2.10 -14.34 4.66
CA GLU A 107 3.06 -14.06 5.71
C GLU A 107 3.96 -12.91 5.29
N THR A 108 4.10 -11.94 6.18
CA THR A 108 5.06 -10.86 6.04
C THR A 108 5.97 -10.77 7.24
N LYS A 109 7.17 -10.26 7.04
CA LYS A 109 8.16 -9.99 8.07
C LYS A 109 8.34 -8.49 8.23
N MET A 110 8.28 -8.01 9.48
CA MET A 110 8.42 -6.59 9.80
C MET A 110 9.72 -6.30 10.56
N ASP A 111 10.19 -5.07 10.42
CA ASP A 111 11.26 -4.50 11.25
C ASP A 111 10.64 -3.98 12.55
N LEU A 112 10.88 -4.68 13.66
CA LEU A 112 10.34 -4.32 14.99
C LEU A 112 10.92 -3.01 15.54
N THR A 113 12.05 -2.53 15.00
CA THR A 113 12.68 -1.28 15.43
C THR A 113 12.08 -0.04 14.74
N HIS A 114 11.29 -0.26 13.67
CA HIS A 114 10.67 0.82 12.92
C HIS A 114 9.43 1.37 13.63
N PRO A 115 9.16 2.70 13.62
CA PRO A 115 7.99 3.29 14.31
C PRO A 115 6.64 2.66 13.91
N LEU A 116 6.49 2.17 12.69
CA LEU A 116 5.27 1.49 12.22
C LEU A 116 5.06 0.10 12.87
N SER A 117 6.05 -0.41 13.59
CA SER A 117 6.02 -1.72 14.26
C SER A 117 5.96 -1.59 15.78
N TYR A 118 5.80 -0.39 16.34
CA TYR A 118 5.74 -0.22 17.77
C TYR A 118 4.60 -1.02 18.43
N GLY A 119 4.94 -1.71 19.53
CA GLY A 119 4.03 -2.53 20.30
C GLY A 119 3.73 -3.91 19.68
N TYR A 120 4.48 -4.34 18.68
CA TYR A 120 4.51 -5.74 18.25
C TYR A 120 5.65 -6.48 18.97
N ASP A 121 5.36 -7.72 19.37
CA ASP A 121 6.32 -8.60 20.04
C ASP A 121 6.92 -9.65 19.08
N ASP A 122 6.25 -9.86 17.93
CA ASP A 122 6.64 -10.81 16.88
C ASP A 122 6.87 -10.05 15.57
N ASP A 123 7.90 -10.44 14.83
CA ASP A 123 8.25 -9.85 13.54
C ASP A 123 7.42 -10.41 12.36
N ILE A 124 6.60 -11.43 12.62
CA ILE A 124 5.70 -12.02 11.62
C ILE A 124 4.31 -11.40 11.71
N LEU A 125 3.84 -10.90 10.59
CA LEU A 125 2.49 -10.33 10.46
C LEU A 125 1.76 -10.98 9.28
N PRO A 126 0.71 -11.78 9.51
CA PRO A 126 -0.19 -12.21 8.45
C PRO A 126 -0.97 -11.01 7.87
N VAL A 127 -1.00 -10.89 6.54
CA VAL A 127 -1.75 -9.85 5.84
C VAL A 127 -2.77 -10.43 4.88
N PHE A 128 -3.89 -9.71 4.70
CA PHE A 128 -4.93 -10.09 3.75
C PHE A 128 -4.70 -9.42 2.41
N HIS A 129 -4.24 -10.20 1.44
CA HIS A 129 -3.92 -9.73 0.10
C HIS A 129 -5.07 -9.98 -0.90
N ARG A 130 -5.33 -9.01 -1.76
CA ARG A 130 -6.28 -9.10 -2.88
C ARG A 130 -5.69 -8.51 -4.14
N GLY A 131 -6.02 -9.11 -5.28
CA GLY A 131 -5.51 -8.65 -6.58
C GLY A 131 -4.09 -9.15 -6.85
N THR A 132 -3.49 -8.67 -7.92
CA THR A 132 -2.21 -9.17 -8.44
C THR A 132 -1.11 -8.10 -8.51
N ASN A 133 -1.33 -6.96 -7.87
CA ASN A 133 -0.31 -5.91 -7.81
C ASN A 133 0.82 -6.33 -6.86
N ILE A 134 2.04 -6.27 -7.34
CA ILE A 134 3.26 -6.51 -6.59
C ILE A 134 4.15 -5.28 -6.77
N TYR A 135 4.81 -4.85 -5.72
CA TYR A 135 5.73 -3.73 -5.74
C TYR A 135 7.09 -4.14 -5.21
N HIS A 136 8.14 -3.68 -5.87
CA HIS A 136 9.50 -3.92 -5.41
C HIS A 136 9.77 -3.23 -4.07
N THR A 137 10.72 -3.78 -3.32
CA THR A 137 11.30 -3.08 -2.18
C THR A 137 11.96 -1.78 -2.64
N THR A 138 12.11 -0.85 -1.72
CA THR A 138 12.78 0.43 -1.94
C THR A 138 14.30 0.25 -2.07
N ASN A 139 14.98 1.24 -2.68
CA ASN A 139 16.45 1.24 -2.73
C ASN A 139 17.05 1.58 -1.35
N ASN A 140 16.37 2.44 -0.57
CA ASN A 140 16.74 2.68 0.81
C ASN A 140 16.35 1.46 1.66
N PRO A 141 17.32 0.75 2.29
CA PRO A 141 17.03 -0.50 3.00
C PRO A 141 16.10 -0.34 4.21
N TYR A 142 15.96 0.86 4.74
CA TYR A 142 15.10 1.17 5.89
C TYR A 142 13.66 1.55 5.49
N ALA A 143 13.42 1.84 4.21
CA ALA A 143 12.14 2.37 3.75
C ALA A 143 11.10 1.29 3.39
N THR A 144 11.42 0.01 3.60
CA THR A 144 10.49 -1.12 3.45
C THR A 144 10.35 -1.86 4.78
N PRO A 145 9.61 -1.32 5.76
CA PRO A 145 9.52 -1.92 7.09
C PRO A 145 8.68 -3.20 7.15
N LEU A 146 7.94 -3.55 6.09
CA LEU A 146 7.18 -4.78 5.97
C LEU A 146 7.40 -5.39 4.59
N LYS A 147 7.83 -6.67 4.56
CA LYS A 147 8.07 -7.44 3.33
C LYS A 147 7.37 -8.78 3.40
N TYR A 148 6.92 -9.29 2.25
CA TYR A 148 6.51 -10.69 2.16
C TYR A 148 7.71 -11.61 2.42
N THR A 149 7.49 -12.75 3.09
CA THR A 149 8.55 -13.73 3.35
C THR A 149 8.95 -14.49 2.08
N ALA A 150 10.00 -15.30 2.15
CA ALA A 150 10.44 -16.13 1.02
C ALA A 150 9.41 -17.18 0.59
N SER A 151 8.58 -17.64 1.54
CA SER A 151 7.47 -18.58 1.29
C SER A 151 6.18 -17.99 1.87
N PRO A 152 5.61 -16.95 1.22
CA PRO A 152 4.68 -16.07 1.90
C PRO A 152 3.23 -16.60 2.00
N ILE A 153 2.86 -17.64 1.27
CA ILE A 153 1.47 -18.11 1.26
C ILE A 153 1.11 -18.90 2.52
N LEU A 154 0.13 -18.41 3.27
CA LEU A 154 -0.41 -19.10 4.44
C LEU A 154 -1.75 -19.78 4.11
N SER A 155 -2.61 -19.12 3.32
CA SER A 155 -3.95 -19.65 3.00
C SER A 155 -4.56 -18.92 1.82
N GLY A 156 -5.45 -19.60 1.10
CA GLY A 156 -6.23 -19.05 0.01
C GLY A 156 -5.69 -19.43 -1.37
N TYR A 157 -6.48 -19.08 -2.39
CA TYR A 157 -6.12 -19.33 -3.78
C TYR A 157 -5.21 -18.24 -4.32
N ILE A 158 -4.15 -18.63 -5.01
CA ILE A 158 -3.27 -17.76 -5.78
C ILE A 158 -3.02 -18.33 -7.19
N PRO A 159 -2.82 -17.48 -8.21
CA PRO A 159 -2.38 -17.92 -9.52
C PRO A 159 -1.03 -18.61 -9.45
N ARG A 160 -0.81 -19.59 -10.34
CA ARG A 160 0.45 -20.35 -10.41
C ARG A 160 1.66 -19.42 -10.54
N GLY A 161 2.66 -19.62 -9.70
CA GLY A 161 3.91 -18.85 -9.69
C GLY A 161 3.74 -17.41 -9.17
N PHE A 162 2.61 -17.07 -8.56
CA PHE A 162 2.44 -15.77 -7.91
C PHE A 162 3.24 -15.67 -6.61
N ASP A 163 3.31 -16.75 -5.85
CA ASP A 163 4.08 -16.89 -4.63
C ASP A 163 5.56 -16.52 -4.82
N THR A 164 6.19 -17.08 -5.86
CA THR A 164 7.59 -16.79 -6.19
C THR A 164 7.82 -15.34 -6.62
N LYS A 165 6.83 -14.71 -7.25
CA LYS A 165 6.93 -13.30 -7.69
C LYS A 165 6.78 -12.32 -6.55
N ILE A 166 5.89 -12.60 -5.59
CA ILE A 166 5.64 -11.73 -4.44
C ILE A 166 6.65 -11.95 -3.30
N ALA A 167 7.33 -13.10 -3.28
CA ALA A 167 8.35 -13.42 -2.29
C ALA A 167 9.40 -12.31 -2.17
N ASN A 168 9.69 -11.88 -0.94
CA ASN A 168 10.62 -10.82 -0.59
C ASN A 168 10.27 -9.42 -1.14
N GLN A 169 9.08 -9.23 -1.71
CA GLN A 169 8.61 -7.93 -2.21
C GLN A 169 7.98 -7.09 -1.09
N ALA A 170 7.77 -5.79 -1.38
CA ALA A 170 7.25 -4.86 -0.39
C ALA A 170 5.76 -5.10 -0.09
N ALA A 171 5.40 -5.09 1.19
CA ALA A 171 4.02 -5.02 1.68
C ALA A 171 3.69 -3.62 2.24
N LEU A 172 4.70 -2.89 2.73
CA LEU A 172 4.60 -1.52 3.20
C LEU A 172 5.89 -0.77 2.88
N THR A 173 5.75 0.44 2.37
CA THR A 173 6.89 1.31 2.06
C THR A 173 6.68 2.72 2.60
N VAL A 174 7.78 3.43 2.87
CA VAL A 174 7.76 4.82 3.34
C VAL A 174 8.60 5.68 2.41
N HIS A 175 7.99 6.72 1.86
CA HIS A 175 8.61 7.60 0.89
C HIS A 175 8.70 9.02 1.41
N LYS A 176 9.79 9.71 1.08
CA LYS A 176 10.01 11.12 1.38
C LYS A 176 9.52 11.97 0.21
N LEU A 177 8.78 13.04 0.52
CA LEU A 177 8.42 14.07 -0.44
C LEU A 177 8.58 15.45 0.22
N GLY A 178 9.66 16.17 -0.12
CA GLY A 178 10.04 17.39 0.58
C GLY A 178 10.39 17.11 2.05
N SER A 179 9.74 17.80 2.98
CA SER A 179 9.88 17.57 4.42
C SER A 179 8.88 16.54 4.96
N GLY A 180 7.87 16.17 4.19
CA GLY A 180 6.83 15.23 4.56
C GLY A 180 7.07 13.81 4.07
N ARG A 181 6.05 12.98 4.21
CA ARG A 181 6.13 11.55 3.92
C ARG A 181 4.85 10.96 3.35
N VAL A 182 5.03 9.86 2.63
CA VAL A 182 3.95 9.00 2.17
C VAL A 182 4.19 7.59 2.71
N ILE A 183 3.27 7.09 3.51
CA ILE A 183 3.27 5.72 4.04
C ILE A 183 2.32 4.92 3.16
N ALA A 184 2.87 3.97 2.40
CA ALA A 184 2.18 3.30 1.32
C ALA A 184 1.92 1.82 1.64
N PHE A 185 0.69 1.51 2.05
CA PHE A 185 0.23 0.13 2.26
C PHE A 185 -0.15 -0.52 0.93
N GLN A 186 0.42 -1.68 0.66
CA GLN A 186 0.09 -2.49 -0.52
C GLN A 186 -1.20 -3.29 -0.29
N ASP A 187 -1.44 -3.69 0.95
CA ASP A 187 -2.64 -4.38 1.40
C ASP A 187 -3.55 -3.46 2.21
N ASN A 188 -4.76 -3.93 2.49
CA ASN A 188 -5.66 -3.19 3.37
C ASN A 188 -5.45 -3.66 4.82
N PRO A 189 -4.77 -2.86 5.67
CA PRO A 189 -4.49 -3.24 7.06
C PRO A 189 -5.75 -3.35 7.92
N ASN A 190 -6.84 -2.72 7.49
CA ASN A 190 -8.12 -2.69 8.22
C ASN A 190 -9.22 -3.48 7.50
N PHE A 191 -8.87 -4.55 6.77
CA PHE A 191 -9.84 -5.29 5.97
C PHE A 191 -11.07 -5.70 6.79
N ARG A 192 -12.23 -5.18 6.38
CA ARG A 192 -13.55 -5.39 7.03
C ARG A 192 -13.60 -5.07 8.55
N GLY A 193 -12.62 -4.36 9.08
CA GLY A 193 -12.58 -3.95 10.49
C GLY A 193 -12.35 -5.07 11.51
N TYR A 194 -11.99 -6.28 11.07
CA TYR A 194 -11.69 -7.41 11.97
C TYR A 194 -10.22 -7.87 11.92
N TRP A 195 -9.42 -7.31 10.99
CA TRP A 195 -8.02 -7.70 10.82
C TRP A 195 -7.12 -6.95 11.83
N TYR A 196 -7.17 -7.36 13.09
CA TYR A 196 -6.57 -6.59 14.21
C TYR A 196 -5.05 -6.42 14.11
N GLY A 197 -4.32 -7.43 13.61
CA GLY A 197 -2.87 -7.33 13.43
C GLY A 197 -2.48 -6.12 12.57
N GLY A 198 -3.03 -6.02 11.37
CA GLY A 198 -2.76 -4.89 10.47
C GLY A 198 -3.31 -3.55 10.97
N THR A 199 -4.42 -3.58 11.74
CA THR A 199 -5.02 -2.37 12.31
C THR A 199 -4.06 -1.63 13.24
N LYS A 200 -3.28 -2.34 14.07
CA LYS A 200 -2.25 -1.73 14.92
C LYS A 200 -1.20 -0.99 14.08
N GLN A 201 -0.72 -1.60 13.00
CA GLN A 201 0.24 -0.97 12.09
C GLN A 201 -0.32 0.30 11.42
N PHE A 202 -1.60 0.28 11.05
CA PHE A 202 -2.28 1.45 10.54
C PHE A 202 -2.36 2.58 11.57
N TYR A 203 -2.67 2.27 12.83
CA TYR A 203 -2.65 3.27 13.89
C TYR A 203 -1.24 3.81 14.15
N ASN A 204 -0.22 2.95 14.11
CA ASN A 204 1.15 3.42 14.18
C ASN A 204 1.49 4.41 13.06
N ALA A 205 0.99 4.17 11.84
CA ALA A 205 1.16 5.12 10.75
C ALA A 205 0.49 6.47 11.02
N VAL A 206 -0.69 6.47 11.65
CA VAL A 206 -1.42 7.70 12.01
C VAL A 206 -0.72 8.46 13.12
N PHE A 207 -0.27 7.78 14.18
CA PHE A 207 0.24 8.44 15.39
C PHE A 207 1.75 8.64 15.40
N PHE A 208 2.49 7.70 14.84
CA PHE A 208 3.95 7.71 14.84
C PHE A 208 4.57 7.93 13.45
N GLY A 209 3.75 8.14 12.43
CA GLY A 209 4.26 8.43 11.09
C GLY A 209 5.20 9.64 11.07
N ALA A 210 4.92 10.66 11.88
CA ALA A 210 5.76 11.86 11.99
C ALA A 210 7.14 11.61 12.60
N GLU A 211 7.31 10.56 13.40
CA GLU A 211 8.57 10.18 14.06
C GLU A 211 9.55 9.47 13.12
N ILE A 212 9.11 9.05 11.92
CA ILE A 212 9.98 8.37 10.96
C ILE A 212 11.05 9.34 10.45
N SER A 213 12.31 8.97 10.66
CA SER A 213 13.45 9.79 10.22
C SER A 213 13.45 10.00 8.70
N SER A 214 13.69 11.21 8.26
CA SER A 214 13.75 11.53 6.83
C SER A 214 14.90 10.81 6.08
N ARG A 215 15.92 10.32 6.79
CA ARG A 215 17.03 9.57 6.22
C ARG A 215 16.70 8.10 5.98
N THR A 216 15.66 7.58 6.62
CA THR A 216 15.22 6.18 6.49
C THR A 216 14.07 6.00 5.50
N MET A 217 13.67 7.06 4.81
CA MET A 217 12.62 7.01 3.79
C MET A 217 13.22 6.90 2.39
N GLU A 218 12.50 6.26 1.46
CA GLU A 218 12.87 6.26 0.05
C GLU A 218 12.74 7.67 -0.51
N PRO A 219 13.80 8.25 -1.08
CA PRO A 219 13.72 9.56 -1.71
C PRO A 219 12.90 9.47 -3.01
N LYS A 220 12.18 10.54 -3.29
CA LYS A 220 11.55 10.73 -4.58
C LYS A 220 12.56 11.20 -5.61
#